data_f93828608ca21cde735396bac8b03b48
#
_entry.id   f93828608ca21cde735396bac8b03b48
#
_cell.length_a   1.000
_cell.length_b   1.000
_cell.length_c   1.000
_cell.angle_alpha   90.00
_cell.angle_beta   90.00
_cell.angle_gamma   90.00
#
_symmetry.space_group_name_H-M   'P 1'
#
loop_
_entity.id
_entity.type
_entity.pdbx_description
1 polymer ?
#
loop_
_entity_poly.entity_id
_entity_poly.type
_entity_poly.pdbx_seq_one_letter_code
_entity_poly.pdbx_strand_id
1 'polypeptide(L)'
;MRKATRTQWIKCSIAILLYLIFLIWVKSWWGLIVVPFIFDIYITKKIPWSFWKKSKNPTVRSVMSWVDAIVFALVAVYFVNIYVFQNYQIPSSSLEKSLLVGDFLYVSKMSYGPRVPNTPLSMPLAQHTLPILNTKSYIEWPQWKYKRVPGFGKVKLNDIVVFNFPAGDTVALNFQDADFYTLAYNIGKQIYPNPIDMDSLTREQQKTVYDLYYNAGRKEILSNPQRYGNCLLYTSPSP
;
A
#
# COMPACT_ATOMS: atom_id res chain seq x y z
N MET A 1 -9.40 38.81 18.76
CA MET A 1 -8.42 37.92 18.11
C MET A 1 -7.12 37.94 18.89
N ARG A 2 -6.65 36.80 19.38
CA ARG A 2 -5.33 36.73 20.05
C ARG A 2 -4.25 36.97 19.00
N LYS A 3 -3.43 38.02 19.17
CA LYS A 3 -2.28 38.26 18.29
C LYS A 3 -1.32 37.05 18.42
N ALA A 4 -1.00 36.39 17.31
CA ALA A 4 -0.04 35.29 17.29
C ALA A 4 1.35 35.79 17.69
N THR A 5 2.05 35.04 18.54
CA THR A 5 3.41 35.39 18.96
C THR A 5 4.42 35.13 17.83
N ARG A 6 5.56 35.85 17.86
CA ARG A 6 6.65 35.66 16.90
C ARG A 6 7.07 34.19 16.78
N THR A 7 7.15 33.50 17.92
CA THR A 7 7.50 32.05 17.96
C THR A 7 6.46 31.18 17.25
N GLN A 8 5.16 31.52 17.32
CA GLN A 8 4.11 30.78 16.61
C GLN A 8 4.21 30.96 15.09
N TRP A 9 4.53 32.16 14.63
CA TRP A 9 4.80 32.44 13.22
C TRP A 9 5.99 31.66 12.71
N ILE A 10 7.12 31.64 13.45
CA ILE A 10 8.31 30.87 13.07
C ILE A 10 8.00 29.38 12.95
N LYS A 11 7.32 28.80 13.97
CA LYS A 11 6.93 27.39 13.96
C LYS A 11 6.00 27.05 12.78
N CYS A 12 5.02 27.90 12.51
CA CYS A 12 4.10 27.76 11.38
C CYS A 12 4.86 27.81 10.05
N SER A 13 5.73 28.78 9.86
CA SER A 13 6.51 28.90 8.62
C SER A 13 7.41 27.69 8.39
N ILE A 14 8.10 27.20 9.43
CA ILE A 14 8.92 25.98 9.33
C ILE A 14 8.07 24.77 8.99
N ALA A 15 6.93 24.58 9.66
CA ALA A 15 6.04 23.45 9.39
C ALA A 15 5.48 23.49 7.96
N ILE A 16 5.05 24.65 7.48
CA ILE A 16 4.56 24.81 6.11
C ILE A 16 5.70 24.57 5.11
N LEU A 17 6.91 25.10 5.35
CA LEU A 17 8.05 24.91 4.47
C LEU A 17 8.41 23.42 4.34
N LEU A 18 8.54 22.70 5.45
CA LEU A 18 8.83 21.26 5.43
C LEU A 18 7.73 20.48 4.72
N TYR A 19 6.48 20.86 4.95
CA TYR A 19 5.35 20.22 4.28
C TYR A 19 5.33 20.48 2.78
N LEU A 20 5.65 21.71 2.33
CA LEU A 20 5.77 22.04 0.91
C LEU A 20 6.91 21.28 0.22
N ILE A 21 8.07 21.14 0.89
CA ILE A 21 9.18 20.30 0.40
C ILE A 21 8.72 18.86 0.20
N PHE A 22 7.99 18.32 1.18
CA PHE A 22 7.39 16.98 1.07
C PHE A 22 6.41 16.87 -0.11
N LEU A 23 5.51 17.85 -0.32
CA LEU A 23 4.57 17.87 -1.45
C LEU A 23 5.28 17.93 -2.81
N ILE A 24 6.34 18.72 -2.91
CA ILE A 24 7.16 18.81 -4.12
C ILE A 24 7.80 17.45 -4.41
N TRP A 25 8.35 16.79 -3.40
CA TRP A 25 8.96 15.47 -3.51
C TRP A 25 7.93 14.42 -3.97
N VAL A 26 6.75 14.38 -3.35
CA VAL A 26 5.64 13.47 -3.72
C VAL A 26 4.99 13.88 -5.05
N LYS A 27 5.22 15.12 -5.53
CA LYS A 27 4.58 15.71 -6.72
C LYS A 27 3.04 15.63 -6.64
N SER A 28 2.46 15.92 -5.48
CA SER A 28 1.01 15.88 -5.23
C SER A 28 0.48 17.24 -4.82
N TRP A 29 -0.29 17.87 -5.69
CA TRP A 29 -0.90 19.17 -5.43
C TRP A 29 -2.14 19.07 -4.52
N TRP A 30 -2.77 17.90 -4.45
CA TRP A 30 -3.91 17.65 -3.56
C TRP A 30 -3.58 17.86 -2.08
N GLY A 31 -2.33 17.65 -1.71
CA GLY A 31 -1.85 17.90 -0.35
C GLY A 31 -1.93 19.36 0.09
N LEU A 32 -2.06 20.33 -0.83
CA LEU A 32 -2.19 21.74 -0.46
C LEU A 32 -3.42 22.03 0.41
N ILE A 33 -4.44 21.16 0.37
CA ILE A 33 -5.62 21.25 1.23
C ILE A 33 -5.28 21.17 2.73
N VAL A 34 -4.11 20.63 3.09
CA VAL A 34 -3.66 20.51 4.48
C VAL A 34 -3.03 21.82 5.00
N VAL A 35 -2.51 22.67 4.12
CA VAL A 35 -1.84 23.92 4.50
C VAL A 35 -2.72 24.85 5.34
N PRO A 36 -4.00 25.09 4.99
CA PRO A 36 -4.92 25.85 5.85
C PRO A 36 -5.10 25.26 7.26
N PHE A 37 -5.08 23.95 7.40
CA PHE A 37 -5.18 23.29 8.71
C PHE A 37 -3.91 23.48 9.54
N ILE A 38 -2.72 23.39 8.92
CA ILE A 38 -1.46 23.73 9.58
C ILE A 38 -1.49 25.19 10.06
N PHE A 39 -1.95 26.09 9.20
CA PHE A 39 -2.09 27.50 9.55
C PHE A 39 -3.06 27.73 10.71
N ASP A 40 -4.19 27.01 10.72
CA ASP A 40 -5.16 27.10 11.80
C ASP A 40 -4.59 26.60 13.14
N ILE A 41 -3.87 25.49 13.15
CA ILE A 41 -3.27 24.91 14.37
C ILE A 41 -2.32 25.90 15.04
N TYR A 42 -1.49 26.61 14.27
CA TYR A 42 -0.47 27.49 14.83
C TYR A 42 -0.95 28.92 15.03
N ILE A 43 -1.74 29.47 14.10
CA ILE A 43 -2.04 30.90 14.03
C ILE A 43 -3.50 31.20 14.40
N THR A 44 -4.46 30.72 13.59
CA THR A 44 -5.85 31.15 13.72
C THR A 44 -6.57 30.50 14.89
N LYS A 45 -6.28 29.23 15.18
CA LYS A 45 -6.89 28.45 16.28
C LYS A 45 -8.42 28.56 16.30
N LYS A 46 -9.03 28.69 15.12
CA LYS A 46 -10.48 28.75 14.96
C LYS A 46 -11.11 27.40 15.28
N ILE A 47 -10.47 26.31 14.81
CA ILE A 47 -10.89 24.96 15.11
C ILE A 47 -10.39 24.58 16.51
N PRO A 48 -11.27 24.20 17.45
CA PRO A 48 -10.87 23.85 18.81
C PRO A 48 -10.25 22.44 18.89
N TRP A 49 -9.09 22.23 18.27
CA TRP A 49 -8.38 20.92 18.21
C TRP A 49 -8.19 20.24 19.57
N SER A 50 -8.18 21.04 20.64
CA SER A 50 -7.93 20.54 22.01
C SER A 50 -9.07 20.94 22.95
N PHE A 51 -10.34 20.94 22.48
CA PHE A 51 -11.49 21.35 23.28
C PHE A 51 -11.64 20.53 24.57
N TRP A 52 -11.26 19.27 24.55
CA TRP A 52 -11.31 18.33 25.67
C TRP A 52 -10.36 18.72 26.82
N LYS A 53 -9.26 19.44 26.55
CA LYS A 53 -8.33 19.92 27.58
C LYS A 53 -8.98 20.92 28.56
N LYS A 54 -10.08 21.55 28.16
CA LYS A 54 -10.85 22.51 28.98
C LYS A 54 -11.96 21.82 29.80
N SER A 55 -12.14 20.50 29.64
CA SER A 55 -13.17 19.78 30.40
C SER A 55 -12.86 19.79 31.89
N LYS A 56 -13.89 20.00 32.70
CA LYS A 56 -13.81 19.98 34.18
C LYS A 56 -13.62 18.54 34.71
N ASN A 57 -14.07 17.52 33.94
CA ASN A 57 -13.98 16.14 34.35
C ASN A 57 -12.56 15.59 34.06
N PRO A 58 -11.81 15.11 35.08
CA PRO A 58 -10.46 14.60 34.90
C PRO A 58 -10.43 13.29 34.07
N THR A 59 -11.46 12.45 34.18
CA THR A 59 -11.58 11.21 33.39
C THR A 59 -11.67 11.50 31.90
N VAL A 60 -12.50 12.49 31.50
CA VAL A 60 -12.62 12.89 30.10
C VAL A 60 -11.27 13.40 29.55
N ARG A 61 -10.54 14.18 30.33
CA ARG A 61 -9.21 14.66 29.91
C ARG A 61 -8.22 13.52 29.73
N SER A 62 -8.23 12.53 30.62
CA SER A 62 -7.34 11.37 30.53
C SER A 62 -7.66 10.52 29.30
N VAL A 63 -8.92 10.12 29.13
CA VAL A 63 -9.36 9.29 28.01
C VAL A 63 -9.09 9.99 26.67
N MET A 64 -9.45 11.26 26.55
CA MET A 64 -9.22 12.00 25.30
C MET A 64 -7.75 12.25 25.02
N SER A 65 -6.89 12.32 26.03
CA SER A 65 -5.43 12.37 25.84
C SER A 65 -4.89 11.08 25.23
N TRP A 66 -5.39 9.91 25.64
CA TRP A 66 -5.07 8.64 25.03
C TRP A 66 -5.56 8.55 23.58
N VAL A 67 -6.79 9.00 23.31
CA VAL A 67 -7.35 9.04 21.95
C VAL A 67 -6.46 9.91 21.04
N ASP A 68 -6.07 11.10 21.50
CA ASP A 68 -5.22 12.03 20.76
C ASP A 68 -3.85 11.38 20.44
N ALA A 69 -3.24 10.72 21.42
CA ALA A 69 -1.98 10.00 21.24
C ALA A 69 -2.09 8.82 20.24
N ILE A 70 -3.17 8.05 20.31
CA ILE A 70 -3.44 6.93 19.41
C ILE A 70 -3.65 7.43 17.97
N VAL A 71 -4.47 8.45 17.78
CA VAL A 71 -4.71 9.04 16.46
C VAL A 71 -3.42 9.57 15.86
N PHE A 72 -2.62 10.29 16.66
CA PHE A 72 -1.30 10.77 16.20
C PHE A 72 -0.39 9.61 15.81
N ALA A 73 -0.31 8.56 16.62
CA ALA A 73 0.52 7.39 16.34
C ALA A 73 0.09 6.67 15.06
N LEU A 74 -1.22 6.47 14.86
CA LEU A 74 -1.76 5.83 13.65
C LEU A 74 -1.42 6.63 12.40
N VAL A 75 -1.60 7.95 12.44
CA VAL A 75 -1.25 8.82 11.30
C VAL A 75 0.26 8.79 11.03
N ALA A 76 1.08 8.89 12.08
CA ALA A 76 2.54 8.85 11.93
C ALA A 76 3.02 7.51 11.34
N VAL A 77 2.54 6.39 11.87
CA VAL A 77 2.86 5.04 11.37
C VAL A 77 2.40 4.87 9.91
N TYR A 78 1.22 5.37 9.55
CA TYR A 78 0.74 5.33 8.18
C TYR A 78 1.72 6.02 7.21
N PHE A 79 2.16 7.23 7.53
CA PHE A 79 3.12 7.95 6.71
C PHE A 79 4.49 7.27 6.66
N VAL A 80 4.98 6.76 7.80
CA VAL A 80 6.25 6.04 7.86
C VAL A 80 6.20 4.78 6.99
N ASN A 81 5.14 3.98 7.10
CA ASN A 81 4.99 2.76 6.32
C ASN A 81 4.85 3.01 4.81
N ILE A 82 4.24 4.12 4.41
CA ILE A 82 4.12 4.45 2.98
C ILE A 82 5.43 4.98 2.41
N TYR A 83 6.08 5.90 3.09
CA TYR A 83 7.14 6.70 2.49
C TYR A 83 8.55 6.35 2.97
N VAL A 84 8.71 5.77 4.15
CA VAL A 84 10.03 5.58 4.76
C VAL A 84 10.45 4.12 4.72
N PHE A 85 9.77 3.26 5.46
CA PHE A 85 10.07 1.82 5.53
C PHE A 85 8.85 0.99 5.90
N GLN A 86 8.96 -0.30 5.65
CA GLN A 86 7.97 -1.30 6.04
C GLN A 86 8.65 -2.59 6.45
N ASN A 87 8.07 -3.25 7.45
CA ASN A 87 8.52 -4.55 7.89
C ASN A 87 7.78 -5.65 7.12
N TYR A 88 8.54 -6.68 6.72
CA TYR A 88 8.03 -7.88 6.07
C TYR A 88 8.59 -9.09 6.78
N GLN A 89 7.88 -10.20 6.69
CA GLN A 89 8.35 -11.51 7.12
C GLN A 89 8.55 -12.39 5.89
N ILE A 90 9.61 -13.17 5.85
CA ILE A 90 9.90 -14.09 4.76
C ILE A 90 8.95 -15.30 4.85
N PRO A 91 8.06 -15.48 3.84
CA PRO A 91 7.07 -16.56 3.89
C PRO A 91 7.56 -17.87 3.25
N SER A 92 8.58 -17.82 2.40
CA SER A 92 9.02 -18.96 1.57
C SER A 92 10.53 -19.10 1.52
N SER A 93 11.00 -20.31 1.18
CA SER A 93 12.43 -20.66 1.13
C SER A 93 13.16 -20.24 -0.15
N SER A 94 12.55 -19.46 -1.01
CA SER A 94 13.16 -19.06 -2.30
C SER A 94 14.48 -18.29 -2.17
N LEU A 95 14.74 -17.69 -1.02
CA LEU A 95 15.98 -16.96 -0.68
C LEU A 95 16.78 -17.62 0.47
N GLU A 96 16.57 -18.90 0.74
CA GLU A 96 17.08 -19.60 1.91
C GLU A 96 18.59 -19.50 2.12
N LYS A 97 19.37 -19.30 1.07
CA LYS A 97 20.83 -19.08 1.17
C LYS A 97 21.20 -17.72 1.76
N SER A 98 20.29 -16.75 1.71
CA SER A 98 20.52 -15.37 2.19
C SER A 98 19.58 -14.98 3.31
N LEU A 99 18.34 -15.44 3.27
CA LEU A 99 17.26 -15.10 4.18
C LEU A 99 16.48 -16.37 4.53
N LEU A 100 16.25 -16.62 5.80
CA LEU A 100 15.51 -17.80 6.26
C LEU A 100 14.01 -17.53 6.32
N VAL A 101 13.22 -18.60 6.18
CA VAL A 101 11.77 -18.52 6.40
C VAL A 101 11.51 -18.10 7.85
N GLY A 102 10.66 -17.07 8.02
CA GLY A 102 10.36 -16.50 9.33
C GLY A 102 11.18 -15.28 9.69
N ASP A 103 12.25 -14.96 8.97
CA ASP A 103 13.03 -13.74 9.20
C ASP A 103 12.19 -12.50 9.00
N PHE A 104 12.41 -11.49 9.86
CA PHE A 104 11.81 -10.17 9.74
C PHE A 104 12.74 -9.22 9.02
N LEU A 105 12.25 -8.62 7.96
CA LEU A 105 13.00 -7.68 7.12
C LEU A 105 12.52 -6.26 7.33
N TYR A 106 13.49 -5.36 7.40
CA TYR A 106 13.28 -3.94 7.31
C TYR A 106 13.52 -3.49 5.86
N VAL A 107 12.46 -3.15 5.15
CA VAL A 107 12.53 -2.74 3.74
C VAL A 107 12.46 -1.23 3.63
N SER A 108 13.56 -0.60 3.18
CA SER A 108 13.61 0.84 2.92
C SER A 108 12.86 1.17 1.64
N LYS A 109 11.88 2.05 1.73
CA LYS A 109 11.18 2.60 0.56
C LYS A 109 11.86 3.82 -0.03
N MET A 110 12.66 4.51 0.76
CA MET A 110 13.36 5.72 0.33
C MET A 110 14.50 5.40 -0.65
N SER A 111 15.10 4.22 -0.56
CA SER A 111 16.24 3.86 -1.40
C SER A 111 15.90 3.93 -2.89
N TYR A 112 14.79 3.33 -3.32
CA TYR A 112 14.37 3.29 -4.72
C TYR A 112 13.10 4.10 -5.01
N GLY A 113 12.65 4.85 -4.03
CA GLY A 113 11.47 5.70 -4.08
C GLY A 113 10.18 4.97 -3.71
N PRO A 114 9.41 5.54 -2.78
CA PRO A 114 8.14 4.97 -2.36
C PRO A 114 7.08 5.08 -3.47
N ARG A 115 6.15 4.13 -3.46
CA ARG A 115 4.96 4.18 -4.31
C ARG A 115 3.89 5.03 -3.60
N VAL A 116 3.30 5.96 -4.33
CA VAL A 116 2.11 6.68 -3.85
C VAL A 116 0.93 5.72 -3.85
N PRO A 117 0.16 5.60 -2.75
CA PRO A 117 -1.00 4.71 -2.70
C PRO A 117 -2.02 5.05 -3.79
N ASN A 118 -2.56 4.03 -4.46
CA ASN A 118 -3.62 4.24 -5.44
C ASN A 118 -4.91 4.66 -4.73
N THR A 119 -5.16 4.13 -3.54
CA THR A 119 -6.29 4.46 -2.65
C THR A 119 -5.76 5.16 -1.39
N PRO A 120 -5.68 6.50 -1.38
CA PRO A 120 -5.05 7.24 -0.29
C PRO A 120 -5.83 7.17 1.03
N LEU A 121 -7.11 6.81 0.98
CA LEU A 121 -7.96 6.65 2.15
C LEU A 121 -8.00 5.18 2.56
N SER A 122 -6.93 4.70 3.16
CA SER A 122 -6.84 3.36 3.73
C SER A 122 -6.58 3.42 5.23
N MET A 123 -7.09 2.44 5.97
CA MET A 123 -6.86 2.36 7.40
C MET A 123 -5.40 1.96 7.68
N PRO A 124 -4.67 2.71 8.51
CA PRO A 124 -3.32 2.34 8.87
C PRO A 124 -3.30 0.98 9.60
N LEU A 125 -2.22 0.22 9.39
CA LEU A 125 -1.99 -1.11 9.98
C LEU A 125 -2.97 -2.23 9.54
N ALA A 126 -4.01 -1.93 8.78
CA ALA A 126 -4.90 -2.95 8.23
C ALA A 126 -4.56 -3.19 6.77
N GLN A 127 -4.09 -4.39 6.46
CA GLN A 127 -3.90 -4.84 5.09
C GLN A 127 -5.24 -5.35 4.59
N HIS A 128 -5.77 -4.76 3.52
CA HIS A 128 -6.90 -5.22 2.75
C HIS A 128 -8.25 -5.33 3.48
N THR A 129 -8.38 -6.10 4.57
CA THR A 129 -9.62 -6.29 5.33
C THR A 129 -9.45 -5.88 6.79
N LEU A 130 -10.51 -5.32 7.37
CA LEU A 130 -10.56 -5.04 8.80
C LEU A 130 -10.71 -6.37 9.57
N PRO A 131 -9.87 -6.64 10.57
CA PRO A 131 -9.79 -7.97 11.20
C PRO A 131 -11.06 -8.38 11.96
N ILE A 132 -11.92 -7.43 12.36
CA ILE A 132 -13.15 -7.71 13.12
C ILE A 132 -14.39 -7.70 12.19
N LEU A 133 -14.42 -6.79 11.23
CA LEU A 133 -15.60 -6.53 10.40
C LEU A 133 -15.57 -7.27 9.06
N ASN A 134 -14.45 -7.88 8.69
CA ASN A 134 -14.22 -8.52 7.38
C ASN A 134 -14.61 -7.66 6.17
N THR A 135 -14.64 -6.34 6.36
CA THR A 135 -14.90 -5.35 5.31
C THR A 135 -13.59 -4.79 4.77
N LYS A 136 -13.63 -4.17 3.59
CA LYS A 136 -12.46 -3.51 3.00
C LYS A 136 -11.91 -2.46 3.96
N SER A 137 -10.59 -2.45 4.15
CA SER A 137 -9.87 -1.47 4.99
C SER A 137 -9.59 -0.14 4.29
N TYR A 138 -10.08 0.04 3.08
CA TYR A 138 -9.83 1.21 2.25
C TYR A 138 -11.09 1.67 1.51
N ILE A 139 -11.12 2.95 1.18
CA ILE A 139 -12.16 3.55 0.36
C ILE A 139 -11.67 3.57 -1.09
N GLU A 140 -12.46 3.05 -2.02
CA GLU A 140 -12.08 2.92 -3.43
C GLU A 140 -11.96 4.26 -4.15
N TRP A 141 -12.59 5.29 -3.63
CA TRP A 141 -12.52 6.65 -4.18
C TRP A 141 -11.92 7.63 -3.18
N PRO A 142 -10.99 8.51 -3.59
CA PRO A 142 -10.42 8.67 -4.93
C PRO A 142 -9.39 7.58 -5.27
N GLN A 143 -9.36 7.15 -6.52
CA GLN A 143 -8.36 6.22 -7.03
C GLN A 143 -7.34 6.97 -7.88
N TRP A 144 -6.07 6.91 -7.48
CA TRP A 144 -4.97 7.57 -8.19
C TRP A 144 -4.26 6.59 -9.13
N LYS A 145 -3.75 7.13 -10.25
CA LYS A 145 -2.90 6.34 -11.16
C LYS A 145 -1.59 5.98 -10.47
N TYR A 146 -1.01 4.86 -10.88
CA TYR A 146 0.31 4.44 -10.41
C TYR A 146 1.33 5.57 -10.53
N LYS A 147 2.01 5.86 -9.43
CA LYS A 147 3.07 6.86 -9.36
C LYS A 147 4.11 6.45 -8.35
N ARG A 148 5.38 6.55 -8.73
CA ARG A 148 6.51 6.36 -7.83
C ARG A 148 7.21 7.70 -7.60
N VAL A 149 7.55 7.96 -6.36
CA VAL A 149 8.34 9.14 -5.97
C VAL A 149 9.81 8.84 -6.24
N PRO A 150 10.64 9.82 -6.65
CA PRO A 150 12.06 9.61 -6.81
C PRO A 150 12.73 9.10 -5.53
N GLY A 151 13.53 8.04 -5.65
CA GLY A 151 14.36 7.51 -4.56
C GLY A 151 15.73 8.17 -4.52
N PHE A 152 16.50 7.86 -3.47
CA PHE A 152 17.87 8.37 -3.29
C PHE A 152 18.93 7.52 -4.01
N GLY A 153 18.60 6.29 -4.44
CA GLY A 153 19.49 5.36 -5.10
C GLY A 153 18.93 4.77 -6.37
N LYS A 154 19.77 4.03 -7.08
CA LYS A 154 19.40 3.22 -8.24
C LYS A 154 19.65 1.75 -7.90
N VAL A 155 18.82 0.84 -8.42
CA VAL A 155 19.01 -0.61 -8.27
C VAL A 155 20.31 -1.02 -8.93
N LYS A 156 21.10 -1.83 -8.23
CA LYS A 156 22.36 -2.39 -8.70
C LYS A 156 22.25 -3.90 -8.84
N LEU A 157 23.19 -4.50 -9.56
CA LEU A 157 23.30 -5.96 -9.61
C LEU A 157 23.50 -6.52 -8.21
N ASN A 158 22.84 -7.64 -7.93
CA ASN A 158 22.84 -8.34 -6.64
C ASN A 158 22.11 -7.60 -5.48
N ASP A 159 21.40 -6.50 -5.73
CA ASP A 159 20.54 -5.92 -4.72
C ASP A 159 19.32 -6.83 -4.48
N ILE A 160 19.03 -7.11 -3.21
CA ILE A 160 17.77 -7.76 -2.82
C ILE A 160 16.70 -6.69 -2.79
N VAL A 161 15.72 -6.80 -3.68
CA VAL A 161 14.66 -5.79 -3.84
C VAL A 161 13.28 -6.41 -3.67
N VAL A 162 12.38 -5.63 -3.07
CA VAL A 162 10.94 -5.93 -3.06
C VAL A 162 10.29 -5.13 -4.18
N PHE A 163 9.61 -5.82 -5.08
CA PHE A 163 8.92 -5.18 -6.20
C PHE A 163 7.52 -5.77 -6.39
N ASN A 164 6.63 -5.00 -6.98
CA ASN A 164 5.34 -5.50 -7.39
C ASN A 164 5.46 -6.23 -8.73
N PHE A 165 4.85 -7.39 -8.82
CA PHE A 165 4.84 -8.14 -10.08
C PHE A 165 4.16 -7.30 -11.18
N PRO A 166 4.80 -7.12 -12.37
CA PRO A 166 4.30 -6.19 -13.39
C PRO A 166 2.91 -6.54 -13.93
N ALA A 167 2.55 -7.80 -13.93
CA ALA A 167 1.26 -8.28 -14.42
C ALA A 167 0.11 -8.12 -13.39
N GLY A 168 0.41 -7.59 -12.20
CA GLY A 168 -0.53 -7.39 -11.10
C GLY A 168 -0.52 -8.53 -10.07
N ASP A 169 -0.85 -8.18 -8.83
CA ASP A 169 -0.95 -9.12 -7.71
C ASP A 169 -2.34 -9.75 -7.69
N THR A 170 -2.60 -10.71 -8.57
CA THR A 170 -3.83 -11.49 -8.53
C THR A 170 -3.50 -12.86 -7.96
N VAL A 171 -4.14 -13.21 -6.85
CA VAL A 171 -3.99 -14.51 -6.19
C VAL A 171 -5.38 -15.11 -5.99
N ALA A 172 -5.54 -16.39 -6.28
CA ALA A 172 -6.76 -17.10 -5.94
C ALA A 172 -6.71 -17.45 -4.45
N LEU A 173 -7.74 -17.05 -3.67
CA LEU A 173 -7.73 -17.17 -2.21
C LEU A 173 -7.53 -18.60 -1.71
N ASN A 174 -8.05 -19.58 -2.46
CA ASN A 174 -7.95 -20.99 -2.12
C ASN A 174 -6.64 -21.65 -2.64
N PHE A 175 -5.83 -20.91 -3.43
CA PHE A 175 -4.59 -21.39 -4.05
C PHE A 175 -3.49 -20.31 -3.90
N GLN A 176 -3.11 -20.04 -2.66
CA GLN A 176 -2.17 -18.96 -2.34
C GLN A 176 -0.72 -19.27 -2.72
N ASP A 177 -0.40 -20.54 -2.95
CA ASP A 177 0.96 -20.98 -3.30
C ASP A 177 1.36 -20.71 -4.75
N ALA A 178 0.38 -20.42 -5.63
CA ALA A 178 0.60 -20.13 -7.02
C ALA A 178 0.08 -18.76 -7.40
N ASP A 179 0.83 -18.03 -8.23
CA ASP A 179 0.32 -16.81 -8.84
C ASP A 179 -0.83 -17.14 -9.81
N PHE A 180 -1.73 -16.18 -9.98
CA PHE A 180 -2.93 -16.34 -10.79
C PHE A 180 -2.64 -16.75 -12.24
N TYR A 181 -1.55 -16.28 -12.81
CA TYR A 181 -1.19 -16.55 -14.22
C TYR A 181 -0.77 -17.99 -14.37
N THR A 182 0.09 -18.49 -13.49
CA THR A 182 0.50 -19.89 -13.46
C THR A 182 -0.67 -20.81 -13.17
N LEU A 183 -1.54 -20.45 -12.22
CA LEU A 183 -2.74 -21.20 -11.91
C LEU A 183 -3.69 -21.28 -13.12
N ALA A 184 -3.97 -20.15 -13.76
CA ALA A 184 -4.82 -20.09 -14.94
C ALA A 184 -4.25 -20.89 -16.11
N TYR A 185 -2.94 -20.77 -16.36
CA TYR A 185 -2.29 -21.56 -17.38
C TYR A 185 -2.38 -23.08 -17.13
N ASN A 186 -2.13 -23.52 -15.91
CA ASN A 186 -2.18 -24.94 -15.55
C ASN A 186 -3.61 -25.50 -15.64
N ILE A 187 -4.60 -24.75 -15.20
CA ILE A 187 -6.01 -25.13 -15.34
C ILE A 187 -6.40 -25.19 -16.82
N GLY A 188 -6.00 -24.21 -17.61
CA GLY A 188 -6.24 -24.19 -19.03
C GLY A 188 -5.62 -25.37 -19.74
N LYS A 189 -4.40 -25.76 -19.36
CA LYS A 189 -3.74 -26.96 -19.89
C LYS A 189 -4.51 -28.25 -19.53
N GLN A 190 -5.15 -28.32 -18.38
CA GLN A 190 -5.97 -29.47 -17.98
C GLN A 190 -7.30 -29.56 -18.74
N ILE A 191 -7.84 -28.45 -19.21
CA ILE A 191 -9.09 -28.41 -20.00
C ILE A 191 -8.87 -29.02 -21.39
N TYR A 192 -7.66 -28.93 -21.93
CA TYR A 192 -7.32 -29.49 -23.24
C TYR A 192 -6.71 -30.90 -23.08
N PRO A 193 -7.37 -31.97 -23.52
CA PRO A 193 -6.94 -33.35 -23.26
C PRO A 193 -5.64 -33.75 -23.99
N ASN A 194 -5.28 -33.03 -25.05
CA ASN A 194 -4.05 -33.29 -25.82
C ASN A 194 -3.04 -32.16 -25.54
N PRO A 195 -2.06 -32.36 -24.67
CA PRO A 195 -1.01 -31.36 -24.43
C PRO A 195 -0.19 -31.15 -25.71
N ILE A 196 -0.12 -29.88 -26.10
CA ILE A 196 0.72 -29.47 -27.24
C ILE A 196 2.17 -29.47 -26.76
N ASP A 197 3.05 -30.10 -27.51
CA ASP A 197 4.49 -30.07 -27.23
C ASP A 197 5.03 -28.67 -27.54
N MET A 198 5.38 -27.94 -26.49
CA MET A 198 5.84 -26.54 -26.59
C MET A 198 7.24 -26.45 -27.22
N ASP A 199 8.06 -27.51 -27.10
CA ASP A 199 9.46 -27.50 -27.59
C ASP A 199 9.54 -27.60 -29.11
N SER A 200 8.51 -28.13 -29.75
CA SER A 200 8.39 -28.21 -31.21
C SER A 200 7.90 -26.93 -31.89
N LEU A 201 7.51 -25.92 -31.12
CA LEU A 201 6.86 -24.71 -31.63
C LEU A 201 7.82 -23.52 -31.71
N THR A 202 7.57 -22.63 -32.69
CA THR A 202 8.24 -21.33 -32.78
C THR A 202 7.78 -20.43 -31.62
N ARG A 203 8.56 -19.39 -31.26
CA ARG A 203 8.23 -18.46 -30.17
C ARG A 203 6.87 -17.81 -30.33
N GLU A 204 6.44 -17.47 -31.53
CA GLU A 204 5.13 -16.89 -31.78
C GLU A 204 3.98 -17.89 -31.53
N GLN A 205 4.20 -19.15 -32.00
CA GLN A 205 3.28 -20.26 -31.76
C GLN A 205 3.20 -20.59 -30.25
N GLN A 206 4.32 -20.62 -29.54
CA GLN A 206 4.37 -20.82 -28.10
C GLN A 206 3.54 -19.76 -27.36
N LYS A 207 3.67 -18.50 -27.77
CA LYS A 207 2.86 -17.41 -27.20
C LYS A 207 1.37 -17.60 -27.46
N THR A 208 1.00 -17.98 -28.67
CA THR A 208 -0.40 -18.23 -29.03
C THR A 208 -1.01 -19.37 -28.20
N VAL A 209 -0.26 -20.46 -28.01
CA VAL A 209 -0.67 -21.60 -27.19
C VAL A 209 -0.75 -21.21 -25.71
N TYR A 210 0.21 -20.41 -25.23
CA TYR A 210 0.18 -19.88 -23.87
C TYR A 210 -1.07 -19.05 -23.65
N ASP A 211 -1.39 -18.12 -24.56
CA ASP A 211 -2.56 -17.24 -24.47
C ASP A 211 -3.88 -18.07 -24.54
N LEU A 212 -3.90 -19.14 -25.32
CA LEU A 212 -5.03 -20.06 -25.40
C LEU A 212 -5.29 -20.73 -24.05
N TYR A 213 -4.26 -21.34 -23.45
CA TYR A 213 -4.39 -22.03 -22.17
C TYR A 213 -4.71 -21.04 -21.06
N TYR A 214 -4.04 -19.90 -21.02
CA TYR A 214 -4.28 -18.84 -20.03
C TYR A 214 -5.72 -18.34 -20.08
N ASN A 215 -6.25 -18.04 -21.27
CA ASN A 215 -7.62 -17.55 -21.43
C ASN A 215 -8.68 -18.59 -21.06
N ALA A 216 -8.45 -19.85 -21.41
CA ALA A 216 -9.34 -20.94 -21.02
C ALA A 216 -9.39 -21.13 -19.50
N GLY A 217 -8.23 -21.22 -18.86
CA GLY A 217 -8.16 -21.37 -17.40
C GLY A 217 -8.66 -20.14 -16.65
N ARG A 218 -8.38 -18.93 -17.14
CA ARG A 218 -8.95 -17.70 -16.58
C ARG A 218 -10.47 -17.71 -16.61
N LYS A 219 -11.07 -18.14 -17.73
CA LYS A 219 -12.51 -18.26 -17.85
C LYS A 219 -13.08 -19.25 -16.85
N GLU A 220 -12.45 -20.41 -16.69
CA GLU A 220 -12.84 -21.44 -15.72
C GLU A 220 -12.78 -20.93 -14.28
N ILE A 221 -11.69 -20.27 -13.90
CA ILE A 221 -11.53 -19.69 -12.56
C ILE A 221 -12.63 -18.67 -12.28
N LEU A 222 -12.90 -17.76 -13.21
CA LEU A 222 -13.91 -16.71 -13.04
C LEU A 222 -15.35 -17.24 -13.03
N SER A 223 -15.63 -18.36 -13.71
CA SER A 223 -16.94 -18.99 -13.71
C SER A 223 -17.23 -19.83 -12.46
N ASN A 224 -16.19 -20.22 -11.72
CA ASN A 224 -16.28 -21.04 -10.51
C ASN A 224 -15.69 -20.37 -9.26
N PRO A 225 -16.21 -19.21 -8.84
CA PRO A 225 -15.63 -18.43 -7.73
C PRO A 225 -15.66 -19.18 -6.39
N GLN A 226 -16.60 -20.11 -6.20
CA GLN A 226 -16.67 -20.92 -4.98
C GLN A 226 -15.51 -21.90 -4.85
N ARG A 227 -15.01 -22.44 -5.96
CA ARG A 227 -13.90 -23.41 -5.97
C ARG A 227 -12.54 -22.73 -5.78
N TYR A 228 -12.35 -21.61 -6.43
CA TYR A 228 -11.06 -20.90 -6.46
C TYR A 228 -10.95 -19.77 -5.44
N GLY A 229 -12.03 -19.52 -4.70
CA GLY A 229 -12.20 -18.30 -3.91
C GLY A 229 -12.61 -17.14 -4.82
N ASN A 230 -13.21 -16.11 -4.28
CA ASN A 230 -13.42 -14.89 -5.03
C ASN A 230 -12.04 -14.39 -5.47
N CYS A 231 -11.68 -14.61 -6.73
CA CYS A 231 -10.52 -14.00 -7.35
C CYS A 231 -10.74 -12.49 -7.33
N LEU A 232 -10.40 -11.87 -6.24
CA LEU A 232 -10.27 -10.45 -6.19
C LEU A 232 -9.05 -10.11 -7.03
N LEU A 233 -9.26 -9.43 -8.14
CA LEU A 233 -8.22 -8.68 -8.82
C LEU A 233 -7.69 -7.69 -7.79
N TYR A 234 -6.72 -8.12 -7.02
CA TYR A 234 -6.01 -7.24 -6.12
C TYR A 234 -5.10 -6.35 -6.95
N THR A 235 -5.61 -5.23 -7.38
CA THR A 235 -4.81 -4.04 -7.32
C THR A 235 -4.72 -3.71 -5.83
N SER A 236 -4.01 -4.56 -5.07
CA SER A 236 -3.67 -4.23 -3.71
C SER A 236 -3.10 -2.81 -3.74
N PRO A 237 -3.60 -1.88 -2.93
CA PRO A 237 -2.77 -0.77 -2.56
C PRO A 237 -1.63 -1.40 -1.78
N SER A 238 -0.68 -1.94 -2.53
CA SER A 238 0.57 -2.39 -1.96
C SER A 238 1.10 -1.22 -1.19
N PRO A 239 1.29 -1.38 0.13
CA PRO A 239 1.78 -0.31 0.96
C PRO A 239 3.05 0.29 0.40
#